data_79217c1085b68672b959a18e4dd2bc12
#
_entry.id   79217c1085b68672b959a18e4dd2bc12
#
_cell.length_a   1.000
_cell.length_b   1.000
_cell.length_c   1.000
_cell.angle_alpha   90.00
_cell.angle_beta   90.00
_cell.angle_gamma   90.00
#
_symmetry.space_group_name_H-M   'P 1'
#
loop_
_entity.id
_entity.type
_entity.pdbx_description
1 polymer ?
#
loop_
_entity_poly.entity_id
_entity_poly.type
_entity_poly.pdbx_seq_one_letter_code
_entity_poly.pdbx_strand_id
1 'polypeptide(L)'
;VQENFAKAFDSDGISANGYTPTLTIPRSGILGDIVLKSADEVQAFLRATNQKRFSNGSVSNYLPSTLEKQFVALTLSVKFDAWDSNFSASTVLLGSLKVVNFRIGTNTVPTIQDVLDQTKKFLDGDSSYSLRLASGGGVLSAGELTKLVDNLNLSFDGSPYGSVWAQANLGL
;
A
#
# COMPACT_ATOMS: atom_id res chain seq x y z
N VAL A 1 14.33 -1.29 8.08
CA VAL A 1 12.86 -1.39 8.30
C VAL A 1 12.51 -1.12 9.76
N GLN A 2 13.21 -1.71 10.75
CA GLN A 2 12.82 -1.60 12.17
C GLN A 2 12.88 -0.15 12.70
N GLU A 3 13.96 0.56 12.46
CA GLU A 3 14.16 1.93 12.95
C GLU A 3 13.22 2.94 12.26
N ASN A 4 12.96 2.72 10.97
CA ASN A 4 12.14 3.63 10.16
C ASN A 4 10.63 3.36 10.31
N PHE A 5 10.22 2.13 10.66
CA PHE A 5 8.80 1.80 10.84
C PHE A 5 8.16 2.65 11.94
N ALA A 6 8.77 2.69 13.13
CA ALA A 6 8.24 3.47 14.25
C ALA A 6 8.07 4.94 13.86
N LYS A 7 9.10 5.54 13.25
CA LYS A 7 9.11 6.95 12.87
C LYS A 7 8.13 7.29 11.75
N ALA A 8 8.03 6.43 10.72
CA ALA A 8 7.14 6.66 9.57
C ALA A 8 5.65 6.47 9.89
N PHE A 9 5.33 5.72 10.94
CA PHE A 9 3.95 5.45 11.37
C PHE A 9 3.57 6.12 12.70
N ASP A 10 4.46 6.93 13.26
CA ASP A 10 4.16 7.81 14.37
C ASP A 10 3.46 9.06 13.84
N SER A 11 2.17 9.21 14.16
CA SER A 11 1.32 10.24 13.57
C SER A 11 1.65 11.66 14.00
N ASP A 12 2.43 11.83 15.08
CA ASP A 12 2.78 13.12 15.67
C ASP A 12 4.30 13.38 15.78
N GLY A 13 5.12 12.41 15.33
CA GLY A 13 6.58 12.52 15.37
C GLY A 13 7.17 12.52 16.80
N ILE A 14 6.36 12.22 17.82
CA ILE A 14 6.76 12.25 19.23
C ILE A 14 6.62 10.83 19.80
N SER A 15 7.63 10.01 19.62
CA SER A 15 7.72 8.66 20.21
C SER A 15 7.53 8.62 21.74
N ALA A 16 7.42 9.77 22.40
CA ALA A 16 7.30 9.92 23.85
C ALA A 16 5.87 9.75 24.40
N ASN A 17 4.83 9.77 23.54
CA ASN A 17 3.43 9.82 23.99
C ASN A 17 2.79 8.46 24.23
N GLY A 18 3.56 7.36 24.20
CA GLY A 18 3.02 5.99 24.39
C GLY A 18 2.17 5.50 23.21
N TYR A 19 2.16 6.22 22.08
CA TYR A 19 1.50 5.79 20.86
C TYR A 19 2.28 4.62 20.23
N THR A 20 1.58 3.55 19.94
CA THR A 20 2.16 2.41 19.23
C THR A 20 1.94 2.62 17.74
N PRO A 21 2.99 2.81 16.92
CA PRO A 21 2.83 2.96 15.48
C PRO A 21 2.15 1.72 14.90
N THR A 22 1.11 1.93 14.09
CA THR A 22 0.32 0.82 13.54
C THR A 22 0.10 0.96 12.05
N LEU A 23 0.19 -0.17 11.34
CA LEU A 23 -0.29 -0.31 9.98
C LEU A 23 -1.53 -1.20 10.00
N THR A 24 -2.67 -0.66 9.59
CA THR A 24 -3.95 -1.37 9.58
C THR A 24 -4.29 -1.85 8.17
N ILE A 25 -4.57 -3.14 8.04
CA ILE A 25 -5.06 -3.77 6.82
C ILE A 25 -6.54 -4.06 7.06
N PRO A 26 -7.46 -3.33 6.41
CA PRO A 26 -8.89 -3.56 6.57
C PRO A 26 -9.30 -4.89 5.93
N ARG A 27 -10.35 -5.49 6.48
CA ARG A 27 -10.93 -6.72 5.92
C ARG A 27 -12.44 -6.68 6.07
N SER A 28 -13.14 -6.97 4.99
CA SER A 28 -14.60 -7.00 4.98
C SER A 28 -15.17 -8.05 5.94
N GLY A 29 -16.32 -7.72 6.55
CA GLY A 29 -17.11 -8.63 7.35
C GLY A 29 -16.64 -8.81 8.79
N ILE A 30 -16.94 -9.98 9.36
CA ILE A 30 -16.69 -10.30 10.78
C ILE A 30 -15.23 -10.60 11.11
N LEU A 31 -14.35 -10.61 10.11
CA LEU A 31 -12.96 -11.02 10.29
C LEU A 31 -12.10 -9.97 11.01
N GLY A 32 -12.57 -8.72 11.08
CA GLY A 32 -11.87 -7.60 11.72
C GLY A 32 -10.54 -7.25 11.05
N ASP A 33 -10.05 -6.06 11.29
CA ASP A 33 -8.81 -5.53 10.71
C ASP A 33 -7.58 -6.27 11.25
N ILE A 34 -6.55 -6.39 10.41
CA ILE A 34 -5.23 -6.82 10.84
C ILE A 34 -4.42 -5.58 11.21
N VAL A 35 -3.99 -5.50 12.45
CA VAL A 35 -3.18 -4.39 12.96
C VAL A 35 -1.75 -4.86 13.18
N LEU A 36 -0.81 -4.34 12.39
CA LEU A 36 0.63 -4.60 12.51
C LEU A 36 1.27 -3.49 13.34
N LYS A 37 1.85 -3.84 14.49
CA LYS A 37 2.34 -2.91 15.52
C LYS A 37 3.86 -2.77 15.55
N SER A 38 4.57 -3.55 14.73
CA SER A 38 6.03 -3.53 14.68
C SER A 38 6.56 -3.93 13.33
N ALA A 39 7.82 -3.59 13.04
CA ALA A 39 8.51 -4.03 11.85
C ALA A 39 8.63 -5.56 11.77
N ASP A 40 8.74 -6.25 12.90
CA ASP A 40 8.80 -7.72 12.93
C ASP A 40 7.46 -8.34 12.53
N GLU A 41 6.33 -7.77 12.98
CA GLU A 41 5.00 -8.19 12.54
C GLU A 41 4.78 -7.94 11.04
N VAL A 42 5.21 -6.78 10.53
CA VAL A 42 5.18 -6.48 9.09
C VAL A 42 6.00 -7.49 8.31
N GLN A 43 7.23 -7.78 8.76
CA GLN A 43 8.09 -8.75 8.09
C GLN A 43 7.48 -10.17 8.14
N ALA A 44 6.94 -10.58 9.28
CA ALA A 44 6.26 -11.87 9.42
C ALA A 44 5.03 -11.97 8.51
N PHE A 45 4.24 -10.89 8.39
CA PHE A 45 3.09 -10.82 7.51
C PHE A 45 3.49 -10.96 6.03
N LEU A 46 4.48 -10.20 5.57
CA LEU A 46 4.96 -10.24 4.19
C LEU A 46 5.56 -11.60 3.81
N ARG A 47 6.23 -12.26 4.76
CA ARG A 47 6.86 -13.59 4.57
C ARG A 47 5.95 -14.78 4.83
N ALA A 48 4.70 -14.55 5.22
CA ALA A 48 3.77 -15.65 5.49
C ALA A 48 3.55 -16.52 4.23
N THR A 49 3.54 -17.85 4.43
CA THR A 49 3.34 -18.86 3.38
C THR A 49 2.36 -19.93 3.89
N ASN A 50 2.00 -20.86 3.03
CA ASN A 50 1.20 -22.02 3.44
C ASN A 50 1.85 -22.84 4.57
N GLN A 51 3.18 -22.83 4.64
CA GLN A 51 3.97 -23.56 5.64
C GLN A 51 4.21 -22.74 6.91
N LYS A 52 4.32 -21.40 6.78
CA LYS A 52 4.54 -20.48 7.90
C LYS A 52 3.50 -19.36 7.84
N ARG A 53 2.37 -19.57 8.48
CA ARG A 53 1.27 -18.61 8.52
C ARG A 53 1.55 -17.49 9.53
N PHE A 54 0.94 -16.34 9.26
CA PHE A 54 1.03 -15.19 10.13
C PHE A 54 0.10 -15.33 11.35
N SER A 55 0.57 -14.91 12.51
CA SER A 55 -0.23 -14.78 13.73
C SER A 55 0.28 -13.61 14.56
N ASN A 56 -0.65 -12.86 15.13
CA ASN A 56 -0.38 -11.82 16.13
C ASN A 56 -1.62 -11.64 17.03
N GLY A 57 -1.69 -10.54 17.80
CA GLY A 57 -2.83 -10.26 18.68
C GLY A 57 -4.17 -10.03 17.96
N SER A 58 -4.17 -9.73 16.65
CA SER A 58 -5.41 -9.50 15.88
C SER A 58 -5.88 -10.72 15.08
N VAL A 59 -4.96 -11.59 14.65
CA VAL A 59 -5.29 -12.79 13.86
C VAL A 59 -4.41 -13.99 14.24
N SER A 60 -4.96 -15.19 14.04
CA SER A 60 -4.23 -16.44 14.27
C SER A 60 -4.28 -17.32 13.03
N ASN A 61 -3.15 -17.96 12.73
CA ASN A 61 -3.01 -18.93 11.62
C ASN A 61 -3.47 -18.37 10.26
N TYR A 62 -3.13 -17.10 9.99
CA TYR A 62 -3.60 -16.37 8.82
C TYR A 62 -2.63 -16.50 7.64
N LEU A 63 -3.18 -16.65 6.43
CA LEU A 63 -2.43 -16.56 5.18
C LEU A 63 -2.86 -15.30 4.41
N PRO A 64 -2.04 -14.24 4.42
CA PRO A 64 -2.32 -13.03 3.68
C PRO A 64 -2.44 -13.30 2.17
N SER A 65 -3.42 -12.67 1.53
CA SER A 65 -3.52 -12.65 0.07
C SER A 65 -2.36 -11.86 -0.55
N THR A 66 -2.12 -12.07 -1.85
CA THR A 66 -1.11 -11.30 -2.59
C THR A 66 -1.43 -9.82 -2.55
N LEU A 67 -2.70 -9.42 -2.72
CA LEU A 67 -3.11 -8.02 -2.67
C LEU A 67 -2.80 -7.37 -1.32
N GLU A 68 -3.08 -8.05 -0.21
CA GLU A 68 -2.78 -7.52 1.13
C GLU A 68 -1.28 -7.32 1.33
N LYS A 69 -0.45 -8.24 0.87
CA LYS A 69 1.01 -8.10 0.93
C LYS A 69 1.51 -6.94 0.06
N GLN A 70 1.01 -6.80 -1.16
CA GLN A 70 1.36 -5.70 -2.04
C GLN A 70 0.88 -4.35 -1.50
N PHE A 71 -0.31 -4.30 -0.91
CA PHE A 71 -0.82 -3.12 -0.21
C PHE A 71 0.09 -2.69 0.95
N VAL A 72 0.52 -3.63 1.78
CA VAL A 72 1.47 -3.35 2.89
C VAL A 72 2.79 -2.82 2.34
N ALA A 73 3.37 -3.47 1.32
CA ALA A 73 4.63 -3.04 0.72
C ALA A 73 4.55 -1.61 0.15
N LEU A 74 3.50 -1.30 -0.62
CA LEU A 74 3.30 0.05 -1.19
C LEU A 74 3.06 1.10 -0.11
N THR A 75 2.29 0.77 0.94
CA THR A 75 2.07 1.66 2.08
C THR A 75 3.39 2.01 2.78
N LEU A 76 4.27 1.03 2.98
CA LEU A 76 5.60 1.25 3.55
C LEU A 76 6.43 2.19 2.67
N SER A 77 6.47 1.94 1.35
CA SER A 77 7.24 2.76 0.41
C SER A 77 6.76 4.22 0.41
N VAL A 78 5.45 4.46 0.34
CA VAL A 78 4.87 5.82 0.37
C VAL A 78 5.13 6.52 1.71
N LYS A 79 5.01 5.80 2.83
CA LYS A 79 5.27 6.37 4.16
C LYS A 79 6.74 6.68 4.40
N PHE A 80 7.65 5.80 3.98
CA PHE A 80 9.09 6.02 4.12
C PHE A 80 9.56 7.19 3.26
N ASP A 81 9.08 7.28 2.02
CA ASP A 81 9.38 8.39 1.12
C ASP A 81 8.88 9.75 1.67
N ALA A 82 7.70 9.76 2.28
CA ALA A 82 7.16 10.97 2.89
C ALA A 82 7.90 11.38 4.18
N TRP A 83 8.46 10.43 4.92
CA TRP A 83 9.15 10.67 6.18
C TRP A 83 10.64 10.96 6.00
N ASP A 84 11.33 10.25 5.11
CA ASP A 84 12.78 10.36 4.90
C ASP A 84 13.09 10.98 3.54
N SER A 85 13.48 12.24 3.53
CA SER A 85 13.84 12.96 2.29
C SER A 85 15.00 12.34 1.50
N ASN A 86 15.73 11.40 2.11
CA ASN A 86 16.80 10.64 1.46
C ASN A 86 16.34 9.25 0.98
N PHE A 87 15.07 8.87 1.23
CA PHE A 87 14.54 7.56 0.84
C PHE A 87 14.50 7.41 -0.69
N SER A 88 14.17 8.48 -1.39
CA SER A 88 14.24 8.54 -2.86
C SER A 88 15.14 9.68 -3.32
N ALA A 89 15.72 9.57 -4.52
CA ALA A 89 16.47 10.65 -5.16
C ALA A 89 15.54 11.73 -5.77
N SER A 90 14.23 11.55 -5.69
CA SER A 90 13.21 12.44 -6.26
C SER A 90 12.83 13.53 -5.27
N THR A 91 12.61 14.75 -5.77
CA THR A 91 11.99 15.85 -5.02
C THR A 91 10.46 15.75 -4.98
N VAL A 92 9.88 14.86 -5.76
CA VAL A 92 8.43 14.59 -5.81
C VAL A 92 8.12 13.37 -4.97
N LEU A 93 7.24 13.53 -3.99
CA LEU A 93 6.82 12.44 -3.12
C LEU A 93 6.13 11.33 -3.91
N LEU A 94 6.52 10.08 -3.65
CA LEU A 94 5.98 8.88 -4.30
C LEU A 94 4.45 8.86 -4.26
N GLY A 95 3.86 9.14 -3.10
CA GLY A 95 2.40 9.16 -2.92
C GLY A 95 1.67 10.18 -3.77
N SER A 96 2.33 11.24 -4.25
CA SER A 96 1.75 12.32 -5.05
C SER A 96 1.83 12.08 -6.56
N LEU A 97 2.60 11.10 -7.02
CA LEU A 97 2.71 10.77 -8.45
C LEU A 97 1.35 10.33 -9.03
N LYS A 98 1.00 10.87 -10.20
CA LYS A 98 -0.26 10.55 -10.89
C LYS A 98 -0.19 9.22 -11.61
N VAL A 99 -1.26 8.43 -11.55
CA VAL A 99 -1.41 7.15 -12.26
C VAL A 99 -2.32 7.41 -13.47
N VAL A 100 -1.73 7.83 -14.60
CA VAL A 100 -2.45 8.52 -15.69
C VAL A 100 -3.46 7.67 -16.46
N ASN A 101 -3.27 6.34 -16.53
CA ASN A 101 -4.16 5.43 -17.25
C ASN A 101 -5.31 4.88 -16.40
N PHE A 102 -5.54 5.47 -15.21
CA PHE A 102 -6.59 5.07 -14.30
C PHE A 102 -7.46 6.26 -13.90
N ARG A 103 -8.67 5.98 -13.40
CA ARG A 103 -9.63 6.99 -12.89
C ARG A 103 -10.29 6.49 -11.62
N ILE A 104 -10.63 7.44 -10.75
CA ILE A 104 -11.57 7.25 -9.65
C ILE A 104 -12.89 7.89 -10.08
N GLY A 105 -13.97 7.12 -9.98
CA GLY A 105 -15.25 7.54 -10.55
C GLY A 105 -15.14 7.71 -12.05
N THR A 106 -15.59 8.85 -12.59
CA THR A 106 -15.61 9.10 -14.03
C THR A 106 -14.38 9.85 -14.53
N ASN A 107 -13.81 10.78 -13.75
CA ASN A 107 -12.87 11.77 -14.31
C ASN A 107 -11.59 12.01 -13.48
N THR A 108 -11.51 11.56 -12.23
CA THR A 108 -10.36 11.89 -11.37
C THR A 108 -9.17 10.98 -11.66
N VAL A 109 -8.06 11.56 -12.14
CA VAL A 109 -6.77 10.84 -12.26
C VAL A 109 -6.21 10.62 -10.86
N PRO A 110 -6.06 9.36 -10.41
CA PRO A 110 -5.57 9.07 -9.07
C PRO A 110 -4.09 9.36 -8.91
N THR A 111 -3.68 9.70 -7.71
CA THR A 111 -2.30 9.59 -7.25
C THR A 111 -2.02 8.17 -6.75
N ILE A 112 -0.76 7.84 -6.46
CA ILE A 112 -0.42 6.57 -5.79
C ILE A 112 -1.07 6.49 -4.40
N GLN A 113 -1.15 7.60 -3.67
CA GLN A 113 -1.90 7.64 -2.40
C GLN A 113 -3.39 7.34 -2.61
N ASP A 114 -4.00 7.90 -3.63
CA ASP A 114 -5.41 7.60 -3.96
C ASP A 114 -5.61 6.11 -4.32
N VAL A 115 -4.63 5.47 -5.00
CA VAL A 115 -4.67 4.03 -5.28
C VAL A 115 -4.61 3.23 -3.97
N LEU A 116 -3.79 3.62 -3.00
CA LEU A 116 -3.77 3.01 -1.66
C LEU A 116 -5.12 3.14 -0.96
N ASP A 117 -5.73 4.33 -0.99
CA ASP A 117 -7.03 4.57 -0.36
C ASP A 117 -8.14 3.75 -1.03
N GLN A 118 -8.10 3.61 -2.35
CA GLN A 118 -9.03 2.73 -3.09
C GLN A 118 -8.77 1.24 -2.80
N THR A 119 -7.51 0.83 -2.66
CA THR A 119 -7.16 -0.55 -2.27
C THR A 119 -7.67 -0.87 -0.87
N LYS A 120 -7.56 0.09 0.06
CA LYS A 120 -8.14 -0.02 1.40
C LYS A 120 -9.64 -0.24 1.34
N LYS A 121 -10.38 0.56 0.56
CA LYS A 121 -11.83 0.41 0.35
C LYS A 121 -12.19 -0.96 -0.23
N PHE A 122 -11.41 -1.43 -1.22
CA PHE A 122 -11.63 -2.75 -1.82
C PHE A 122 -11.48 -3.87 -0.78
N LEU A 123 -10.43 -3.83 0.04
CA LEU A 123 -10.17 -4.82 1.09
C LEU A 123 -11.26 -4.80 2.18
N ASP A 124 -11.77 -3.63 2.52
CA ASP A 124 -12.85 -3.43 3.48
C ASP A 124 -14.24 -3.85 2.93
N GLY A 125 -14.37 -4.03 1.63
CA GLY A 125 -15.66 -4.28 0.97
C GLY A 125 -16.54 -3.03 0.89
N ASP A 126 -15.93 -1.84 0.96
CA ASP A 126 -16.64 -0.56 0.87
C ASP A 126 -17.22 -0.34 -0.53
N SER A 127 -18.53 -0.14 -0.61
CA SER A 127 -19.26 0.11 -1.86
C SER A 127 -18.83 1.38 -2.60
N SER A 128 -18.09 2.29 -1.95
CA SER A 128 -17.53 3.49 -2.57
C SER A 128 -16.24 3.25 -3.35
N TYR A 129 -15.74 1.99 -3.40
CA TYR A 129 -14.64 1.61 -4.29
C TYR A 129 -15.00 1.88 -5.75
N SER A 130 -14.17 2.64 -6.46
CA SER A 130 -14.50 3.15 -7.80
C SER A 130 -13.32 3.27 -8.76
N LEU A 131 -12.18 2.64 -8.44
CA LEU A 131 -10.99 2.65 -9.29
C LEU A 131 -11.21 1.82 -10.56
N ARG A 132 -10.89 2.39 -11.73
CA ARG A 132 -11.12 1.80 -13.06
C ARG A 132 -10.04 2.22 -14.05
N LEU A 133 -10.01 1.57 -15.22
CA LEU A 133 -9.18 2.01 -16.34
C LEU A 133 -9.72 3.32 -16.96
N ALA A 134 -8.82 4.20 -17.41
CA ALA A 134 -9.18 5.43 -18.11
C ALA A 134 -9.85 5.16 -19.48
N SER A 135 -9.55 4.02 -20.11
CA SER A 135 -10.18 3.58 -21.36
C SER A 135 -11.64 3.18 -21.23
N GLY A 136 -12.17 3.14 -19.99
CA GLY A 136 -13.55 2.73 -19.70
C GLY A 136 -13.61 1.32 -19.10
N GLY A 137 -14.85 0.86 -18.85
CA GLY A 137 -15.12 -0.42 -18.21
C GLY A 137 -15.63 -0.29 -16.77
N GLY A 138 -15.77 -1.45 -16.10
CA GLY A 138 -16.15 -1.53 -14.69
C GLY A 138 -15.01 -1.11 -13.76
N VAL A 139 -15.28 -1.18 -12.45
CA VAL A 139 -14.23 -1.06 -11.44
C VAL A 139 -13.27 -2.24 -11.55
N LEU A 140 -12.00 -2.02 -11.16
CA LEU A 140 -10.99 -3.07 -11.22
C LEU A 140 -11.38 -4.25 -10.32
N SER A 141 -11.24 -5.44 -10.86
CA SER A 141 -11.34 -6.69 -10.11
C SER A 141 -10.15 -6.87 -9.15
N ALA A 142 -10.24 -7.82 -8.23
CA ALA A 142 -9.14 -8.15 -7.32
C ALA A 142 -7.81 -8.44 -8.04
N GLY A 143 -7.87 -9.19 -9.17
CA GLY A 143 -6.68 -9.53 -9.94
C GLY A 143 -6.06 -8.31 -10.63
N GLU A 144 -6.88 -7.43 -11.22
CA GLU A 144 -6.42 -6.20 -11.87
C GLU A 144 -5.83 -5.21 -10.84
N LEU A 145 -6.49 -5.06 -9.69
CA LEU A 145 -5.99 -4.23 -8.60
C LEU A 145 -4.67 -4.76 -8.04
N THR A 146 -4.57 -6.09 -7.84
CA THR A 146 -3.31 -6.73 -7.41
C THR A 146 -2.19 -6.41 -8.40
N LYS A 147 -2.44 -6.55 -9.71
CA LYS A 147 -1.45 -6.26 -10.75
C LYS A 147 -1.06 -4.77 -10.77
N LEU A 148 -2.01 -3.86 -10.56
CA LEU A 148 -1.71 -2.42 -10.47
C LEU A 148 -0.79 -2.14 -9.28
N VAL A 149 -1.13 -2.60 -8.09
CA VAL A 149 -0.35 -2.35 -6.87
C VAL A 149 1.04 -3.01 -6.95
N ASP A 150 1.14 -4.20 -7.55
CA ASP A 150 2.40 -4.88 -7.83
C ASP A 150 3.28 -4.05 -8.78
N ASN A 151 2.74 -3.55 -9.88
CA ASN A 151 3.45 -2.68 -10.81
C ASN A 151 3.94 -1.39 -10.13
N LEU A 152 3.15 -0.79 -9.24
CA LEU A 152 3.57 0.37 -8.46
C LEU A 152 4.74 0.05 -7.53
N ASN A 153 4.73 -1.11 -6.86
CA ASN A 153 5.84 -1.57 -6.03
C ASN A 153 7.12 -1.80 -6.85
N LEU A 154 6.99 -2.33 -8.06
CA LEU A 154 8.12 -2.61 -8.96
C LEU A 154 8.60 -1.37 -9.74
N SER A 155 7.85 -0.26 -9.69
CA SER A 155 8.11 0.92 -10.53
C SER A 155 9.48 1.53 -10.33
N PHE A 156 10.02 1.47 -9.11
CA PHE A 156 11.28 2.10 -8.72
C PHE A 156 12.31 1.11 -8.18
N ASP A 157 12.06 -0.19 -8.33
CA ASP A 157 12.98 -1.23 -7.89
C ASP A 157 14.20 -1.28 -8.81
N GLY A 158 15.32 -0.79 -8.30
CA GLY A 158 16.64 -0.86 -8.94
C GLY A 158 16.85 0.03 -10.17
N SER A 159 15.92 0.92 -10.52
CA SER A 159 16.07 1.85 -11.65
C SER A 159 15.82 3.31 -11.26
N PRO A 160 16.76 4.22 -11.49
CA PRO A 160 16.58 5.66 -11.22
C PRO A 160 15.53 6.31 -12.14
N TYR A 161 15.19 5.66 -13.26
CA TYR A 161 14.21 6.16 -14.24
C TYR A 161 12.86 5.44 -14.14
N GLY A 162 12.70 4.56 -13.17
CA GLY A 162 11.52 3.72 -13.04
C GLY A 162 11.47 2.57 -14.07
N SER A 163 10.53 1.67 -13.90
CA SER A 163 10.25 0.58 -14.84
C SER A 163 9.64 1.10 -16.15
N VAL A 164 9.64 0.29 -17.21
CA VAL A 164 8.91 0.59 -18.46
C VAL A 164 7.43 0.88 -18.18
N TRP A 165 6.84 0.15 -17.23
CA TRP A 165 5.47 0.38 -16.81
C TRP A 165 5.32 1.75 -16.14
N ALA A 166 6.24 2.14 -15.27
CA ALA A 166 6.23 3.44 -14.61
C ALA A 166 6.28 4.59 -15.61
N GLN A 167 7.19 4.52 -16.58
CA GLN A 167 7.33 5.53 -17.64
C GLN A 167 6.05 5.71 -18.48
N ALA A 168 5.29 4.63 -18.69
CA ALA A 168 4.05 4.66 -19.46
C ALA A 168 2.81 5.07 -18.64
N ASN A 169 2.83 4.90 -17.31
CA ASN A 169 1.65 4.99 -16.46
C ASN A 169 1.74 6.04 -15.35
N LEU A 170 2.93 6.52 -15.02
CA LEU A 170 3.11 7.56 -14.01
C LEU A 170 3.35 8.91 -14.68
N GLY A 171 2.64 9.92 -14.21
CA GLY A 171 2.89 11.32 -14.56
C GLY A 171 4.07 11.82 -13.72
N LEU A 172 5.25 11.74 -14.29
CA LEU A 172 6.50 12.23 -13.75
C LEU A 172 6.71 13.70 -14.12
#